data_94d32dcb2cb7ac3b1675d0c79287e769
#
_entry.id   94d32dcb2cb7ac3b1675d0c79287e769
#
_cell.length_a   1.000
_cell.length_b   1.000
_cell.length_c   1.000
_cell.angle_alpha   90.00
_cell.angle_beta   90.00
_cell.angle_gamma   90.00
#
_symmetry.space_group_name_H-M   'P 1'
#
loop_
_entity.id
_entity.type
_entity.pdbx_description
1 polymer ?
#
loop_
_entity_poly.entity_id
_entity_poly.type
_entity_poly.pdbx_seq_one_letter_code
_entity_poly.pdbx_strand_id
1 'polypeptide(L)'
;VNLRSLLVPLAILLPMAAAAQSITPAQVEQFKSLPKAQQEALAKQYGVDLSQLTDSSSQSSPQQPSQEVVQPLQENEQQAREADEEQARKDEAFAKKNNGLEPFGYDLFAGTPSTFAPVTEIPVPAEYTMGPGDVLKVQLWGNQSQQLELPVSRGGTIDFPERGPVSVAGLTFQQTRDQIAQLVAAQYIGVKAAVSLGELRSVRVFVLGEARTPGSYNVSSLSTIINALYVSGGIKRTGSLRNVQHKRDGKLIGTLDLYDLLLEGDTSEDARLQAGDVVFIPAVGPRVGIDGEVYRPALYEIEQGTDLQELVELAGGLTPRRTPKLQRLSALTRISCALSPKRI
;
A
#
# COMPACT_ATOMS: atom_id res chain seq x y z
N VAL A 1 -31.72 19.71 67.85
CA VAL A 1 -30.94 18.48 67.85
C VAL A 1 -29.99 18.54 66.66
N ASN A 2 -28.72 18.56 66.98
CA ASN A 2 -27.60 18.91 66.11
C ASN A 2 -27.26 17.89 65.06
N LEU A 3 -27.13 18.34 63.81
CA LEU A 3 -26.57 17.58 62.69
C LEU A 3 -25.11 18.01 62.51
N ARG A 4 -24.17 17.17 62.93
CA ARG A 4 -22.74 17.34 62.64
C ARG A 4 -22.41 16.65 61.32
N SER A 5 -21.97 17.44 60.37
CA SER A 5 -21.41 17.05 59.09
C SER A 5 -20.10 16.28 59.24
N LEU A 6 -20.05 15.07 58.70
CA LEU A 6 -18.82 14.26 58.53
C LEU A 6 -18.08 14.78 57.27
N LEU A 7 -16.93 15.40 57.51
CA LEU A 7 -15.90 15.66 56.51
C LEU A 7 -15.01 14.42 56.42
N VAL A 8 -15.01 13.77 55.29
CA VAL A 8 -14.02 12.72 54.96
C VAL A 8 -12.90 13.36 54.16
N PRO A 9 -11.67 13.38 54.65
CA PRO A 9 -10.52 13.82 53.84
C PRO A 9 -10.09 12.68 52.96
N LEU A 10 -10.22 12.81 51.64
CA LEU A 10 -9.62 11.93 50.64
C LEU A 10 -8.11 12.27 50.53
N ALA A 11 -7.30 11.54 51.29
CA ALA A 11 -5.86 11.61 51.18
C ALA A 11 -5.40 10.82 49.93
N ILE A 12 -5.04 11.52 48.87
CA ILE A 12 -4.34 10.94 47.73
C ILE A 12 -2.85 10.99 48.04
N LEU A 13 -2.29 9.86 48.44
CA LEU A 13 -0.83 9.61 48.50
C LEU A 13 -0.30 9.45 47.08
N LEU A 14 0.48 10.43 46.62
CA LEU A 14 1.27 10.32 45.40
C LEU A 14 2.75 10.16 45.80
N PRO A 15 3.47 9.17 45.21
CA PRO A 15 4.91 9.04 45.46
C PRO A 15 5.69 10.12 44.71
N MET A 16 6.63 10.74 45.43
CA MET A 16 7.62 11.65 44.89
C MET A 16 8.56 10.92 43.93
N ALA A 17 8.47 11.21 42.64
CA ALA A 17 9.55 11.00 41.71
C ALA A 17 9.59 12.23 40.80
N ALA A 18 10.67 13.01 40.87
CA ALA A 18 10.93 14.19 40.07
C ALA A 18 11.17 13.76 38.60
N ALA A 19 10.16 13.84 37.76
CA ALA A 19 10.29 13.87 36.32
C ALA A 19 9.33 14.92 35.80
N ALA A 20 9.78 15.79 34.92
CA ALA A 20 8.97 16.85 34.30
C ALA A 20 7.81 16.18 33.55
N GLN A 21 6.63 16.10 34.20
CA GLN A 21 5.41 15.57 33.59
C GLN A 21 4.70 16.73 32.91
N SER A 22 4.49 16.61 31.62
CA SER A 22 3.64 17.50 30.84
C SER A 22 2.20 17.40 31.34
N ILE A 23 1.64 18.53 31.77
CA ILE A 23 0.26 18.65 32.25
C ILE A 23 -0.68 18.37 31.08
N THR A 24 -1.58 17.39 31.23
CA THR A 24 -2.55 17.03 30.18
C THR A 24 -3.72 18.01 30.15
N PRO A 25 -4.36 18.25 28.99
CA PRO A 25 -5.52 19.16 28.87
C PRO A 25 -6.69 18.81 29.82
N ALA A 26 -6.90 17.52 30.09
CA ALA A 26 -7.92 17.05 31.03
C ALA A 26 -7.63 17.45 32.49
N GLN A 27 -6.38 17.53 32.90
CA GLN A 27 -5.98 17.98 34.23
C GLN A 27 -6.18 19.49 34.40
N VAL A 28 -6.00 20.26 33.34
CA VAL A 28 -6.25 21.71 33.33
C VAL A 28 -7.75 22.00 33.47
N GLU A 29 -8.63 21.24 32.84
CA GLU A 29 -10.08 21.39 32.99
C GLU A 29 -10.56 21.02 34.38
N GLN A 30 -10.06 19.97 35.00
CA GLN A 30 -10.35 19.60 36.37
C GLN A 30 -9.89 20.69 37.36
N PHE A 31 -8.74 21.30 37.15
CA PHE A 31 -8.27 22.41 37.98
C PHE A 31 -9.17 23.63 37.86
N LYS A 32 -9.66 23.97 36.65
CA LYS A 32 -10.58 25.10 36.43
C LYS A 32 -11.97 24.88 37.05
N SER A 33 -12.39 23.64 37.27
CA SER A 33 -13.68 23.32 37.89
C SER A 33 -13.68 23.41 39.42
N LEU A 34 -12.54 23.62 40.07
CA LEU A 34 -12.42 23.75 41.52
C LEU A 34 -12.79 25.17 41.99
N PRO A 35 -13.34 25.35 43.24
CA PRO A 35 -13.54 26.66 43.84
C PRO A 35 -12.24 27.46 43.96
N LYS A 36 -12.28 28.78 43.75
CA LYS A 36 -11.10 29.69 43.74
C LYS A 36 -10.17 29.51 44.92
N ALA A 37 -10.74 29.33 46.13
CA ALA A 37 -9.94 29.13 47.36
C ALA A 37 -9.08 27.86 47.33
N GLN A 38 -9.56 26.81 46.63
CA GLN A 38 -8.79 25.55 46.46
C GLN A 38 -7.77 25.64 45.33
N GLN A 39 -8.05 26.42 44.29
CA GLN A 39 -7.09 26.71 43.22
C GLN A 39 -5.88 27.49 43.76
N GLU A 40 -6.11 28.52 44.60
CA GLU A 40 -5.03 29.30 45.23
C GLU A 40 -4.22 28.48 46.22
N ALA A 41 -4.80 27.57 46.96
CA ALA A 41 -4.07 26.72 47.89
C ALA A 41 -3.17 25.71 47.14
N LEU A 42 -3.67 25.12 46.07
CA LEU A 42 -2.91 24.21 45.17
C LEU A 42 -1.76 24.94 44.47
N ALA A 43 -2.02 26.12 43.90
CA ALA A 43 -1.00 26.90 43.22
C ALA A 43 0.16 27.30 44.15
N LYS A 44 -0.13 27.69 45.40
CA LYS A 44 0.89 27.96 46.43
C LYS A 44 1.67 26.73 46.81
N GLN A 45 1.05 25.56 46.85
CA GLN A 45 1.71 24.30 47.22
C GLN A 45 2.67 23.81 46.12
N TYR A 46 2.36 24.06 44.84
CA TYR A 46 3.18 23.62 43.70
C TYR A 46 4.02 24.73 43.08
N GLY A 47 4.02 25.96 43.67
CA GLY A 47 4.88 27.07 43.22
C GLY A 47 4.49 27.63 41.85
N VAL A 48 3.25 27.49 41.43
CA VAL A 48 2.72 27.96 40.12
C VAL A 48 2.03 29.30 40.34
N ASP A 49 2.40 30.33 39.60
CA ASP A 49 1.82 31.67 39.67
C ASP A 49 0.51 31.68 38.84
N LEU A 50 -0.61 31.87 39.55
CA LEU A 50 -1.96 31.91 38.96
C LEU A 50 -2.18 33.09 38.00
N SER A 51 -1.33 34.16 38.09
CA SER A 51 -1.42 35.28 37.17
C SER A 51 -1.13 34.92 35.73
N GLN A 52 -0.27 33.94 35.50
CA GLN A 52 0.04 33.44 34.13
C GLN A 52 -1.06 32.58 33.51
N LEU A 53 -1.98 32.05 34.33
CA LEU A 53 -3.14 31.23 33.85
C LEU A 53 -4.38 32.06 33.67
N THR A 54 -4.49 33.26 34.28
CA THR A 54 -5.67 34.15 34.20
C THR A 54 -5.52 35.25 33.16
N ASP A 55 -4.30 35.60 32.74
CA ASP A 55 -4.07 36.61 31.70
C ASP A 55 -4.36 36.11 30.27
N SER A 56 -4.64 34.84 30.11
CA SER A 56 -5.14 34.27 28.84
C SER A 56 -6.63 34.44 28.59
N SER A 57 -7.41 35.13 29.50
CA SER A 57 -8.87 35.22 29.36
C SER A 57 -9.43 36.63 29.20
N SER A 58 -8.63 37.67 29.03
CA SER A 58 -9.14 39.05 28.93
C SER A 58 -8.49 39.90 27.83
N GLN A 59 -8.20 39.32 26.68
CA GLN A 59 -8.09 40.04 25.41
C GLN A 59 -8.47 39.12 24.27
N SER A 60 -9.73 38.84 24.10
CA SER A 60 -10.29 38.25 22.89
C SER A 60 -10.69 39.36 21.93
N SER A 61 -9.71 39.89 21.23
CA SER A 61 -9.86 40.15 19.81
C SER A 61 -9.60 38.81 19.09
N PRO A 62 -10.31 38.45 18.02
CA PRO A 62 -10.08 37.20 17.33
C PRO A 62 -8.74 37.27 16.61
N GLN A 63 -7.66 36.92 17.30
CA GLN A 63 -6.41 36.55 16.64
C GLN A 63 -6.66 35.17 16.04
N GLN A 64 -6.66 35.14 14.71
CA GLN A 64 -6.56 33.96 13.91
C GLN A 64 -5.56 32.97 14.51
N PRO A 65 -5.87 31.66 14.58
CA PRO A 65 -4.90 30.65 14.98
C PRO A 65 -3.66 30.80 14.08
N SER A 66 -2.52 30.82 14.73
CA SER A 66 -1.22 31.00 14.09
C SER A 66 -1.12 30.17 12.80
N GLN A 67 -0.95 30.84 11.68
CA GLN A 67 -0.90 30.26 10.33
C GLN A 67 0.28 29.29 10.11
N GLU A 68 1.14 29.09 11.10
CA GLU A 68 2.37 28.32 10.96
C GLU A 68 2.22 26.80 10.97
N VAL A 69 1.10 26.24 11.47
CA VAL A 69 0.87 24.78 11.52
C VAL A 69 -0.05 24.30 10.40
N VAL A 70 -0.79 25.20 9.74
CA VAL A 70 -1.75 24.85 8.67
C VAL A 70 -1.14 25.01 7.28
N GLN A 71 -0.11 25.84 7.14
CA GLN A 71 0.55 26.12 5.85
C GLN A 71 1.15 24.86 5.16
N PRO A 72 1.80 23.88 5.84
CA PRO A 72 2.35 22.72 5.16
C PRO A 72 1.29 21.79 4.55
N LEU A 73 0.10 21.73 5.14
CA LEU A 73 -1.00 20.90 4.62
C LEU A 73 -1.67 21.54 3.40
N GLN A 74 -1.87 22.87 3.45
CA GLN A 74 -2.48 23.61 2.34
C GLN A 74 -1.53 23.73 1.14
N GLU A 75 -0.23 23.92 1.36
CA GLU A 75 0.78 23.93 0.31
C GLU A 75 0.89 22.57 -0.38
N ASN A 76 0.83 21.46 0.36
CA ASN A 76 0.80 20.10 -0.21
C ASN A 76 -0.46 19.83 -1.04
N GLU A 77 -1.63 20.29 -0.59
CA GLU A 77 -2.88 20.15 -1.34
C GLU A 77 -2.90 21.03 -2.61
N GLN A 78 -2.34 22.23 -2.54
CA GLN A 78 -2.21 23.11 -3.69
C GLN A 78 -1.23 22.56 -4.73
N GLN A 79 -0.08 22.08 -4.31
CA GLN A 79 0.90 21.44 -5.19
C GLN A 79 0.34 20.15 -5.84
N ALA A 80 -0.47 19.37 -5.11
CA ALA A 80 -1.13 18.19 -5.66
C ALA A 80 -2.16 18.61 -6.74
N ARG A 81 -2.96 19.64 -6.50
CA ARG A 81 -3.95 20.16 -7.48
C ARG A 81 -3.28 20.76 -8.72
N GLU A 82 -2.21 21.53 -8.54
CA GLU A 82 -1.43 22.08 -9.65
C GLU A 82 -0.79 20.99 -10.50
N ALA A 83 -0.28 19.92 -9.86
CA ALA A 83 0.26 18.76 -10.55
C ALA A 83 -0.83 18.00 -11.35
N ASP A 84 -2.02 17.85 -10.78
CA ASP A 84 -3.16 17.22 -11.44
C ASP A 84 -3.66 18.06 -12.63
N GLU A 85 -3.74 19.41 -12.49
CA GLU A 85 -4.12 20.30 -13.58
C GLU A 85 -3.07 20.33 -14.70
N GLU A 86 -1.79 20.33 -14.37
CA GLU A 86 -0.71 20.25 -15.35
C GLU A 86 -0.75 18.91 -16.10
N GLN A 87 -1.03 17.83 -15.39
CA GLN A 87 -1.18 16.51 -16.00
C GLN A 87 -2.39 16.48 -16.93
N ALA A 88 -3.54 17.02 -16.53
CA ALA A 88 -4.74 17.11 -17.36
C ALA A 88 -4.50 17.91 -18.66
N ARG A 89 -3.78 19.03 -18.57
CA ARG A 89 -3.39 19.84 -19.77
C ARG A 89 -2.47 19.05 -20.71
N LYS A 90 -1.53 18.28 -20.18
CA LYS A 90 -0.65 17.41 -20.96
C LYS A 90 -1.44 16.30 -21.65
N ASP A 91 -2.42 15.73 -20.95
CA ASP A 91 -3.29 14.68 -21.49
C ASP A 91 -4.19 15.21 -22.61
N GLU A 92 -4.78 16.41 -22.46
CA GLU A 92 -5.55 17.05 -23.53
C GLU A 92 -4.69 17.38 -24.76
N ALA A 93 -3.48 17.89 -24.55
CA ALA A 93 -2.55 18.17 -25.65
C ALA A 93 -2.12 16.88 -26.37
N PHE A 94 -1.94 15.81 -25.62
CA PHE A 94 -1.63 14.49 -26.14
C PHE A 94 -2.79 13.92 -26.96
N ALA A 95 -4.02 14.00 -26.45
CA ALA A 95 -5.21 13.55 -27.15
C ALA A 95 -5.42 14.31 -28.49
N LYS A 96 -5.26 15.63 -28.47
CA LYS A 96 -5.34 16.45 -29.69
C LYS A 96 -4.29 16.04 -30.73
N LYS A 97 -3.07 15.71 -30.31
CA LYS A 97 -1.98 15.28 -31.20
C LYS A 97 -2.25 13.92 -31.84
N ASN A 98 -3.01 13.07 -31.18
CA ASN A 98 -3.25 11.67 -31.59
C ASN A 98 -4.69 11.43 -32.07
N ASN A 99 -5.37 12.43 -32.63
CA ASN A 99 -6.75 12.33 -33.13
C ASN A 99 -7.77 11.84 -32.08
N GLY A 100 -7.53 12.12 -30.80
CA GLY A 100 -8.40 11.69 -29.71
C GLY A 100 -8.16 10.26 -29.25
N LEU A 101 -7.18 9.54 -29.83
CA LEU A 101 -6.83 8.19 -29.37
C LEU A 101 -6.07 8.25 -28.05
N GLU A 102 -6.54 7.46 -27.09
CA GLU A 102 -5.87 7.30 -25.81
C GLU A 102 -4.91 6.09 -25.81
N PRO A 103 -3.85 6.13 -24.99
CA PRO A 103 -2.98 4.98 -24.84
C PRO A 103 -3.72 3.81 -24.20
N PHE A 104 -3.59 2.62 -24.80
CA PHE A 104 -4.22 1.41 -24.31
C PHE A 104 -3.65 0.97 -22.96
N GLY A 105 -4.52 0.54 -22.05
CA GLY A 105 -4.17 -0.19 -20.83
C GLY A 105 -3.86 0.68 -19.61
N TYR A 106 -3.64 1.98 -19.72
CA TYR A 106 -3.33 2.84 -18.57
C TYR A 106 -4.50 3.01 -17.60
N ASP A 107 -5.73 2.77 -18.05
CA ASP A 107 -6.93 2.81 -17.21
C ASP A 107 -6.97 1.67 -16.17
N LEU A 108 -6.16 0.63 -16.33
CA LEU A 108 -6.00 -0.42 -15.34
C LEU A 108 -5.71 0.14 -13.93
N PHE A 109 -4.97 1.24 -13.88
CA PHE A 109 -4.56 1.89 -12.62
C PHE A 109 -5.39 3.14 -12.29
N ALA A 110 -6.42 3.49 -13.07
CA ALA A 110 -7.21 4.70 -12.87
C ALA A 110 -8.18 4.60 -11.68
N GLY A 111 -8.54 3.37 -11.27
CA GLY A 111 -9.37 3.13 -10.10
C GLY A 111 -8.57 3.28 -8.80
N THR A 112 -9.10 4.03 -7.82
CA THR A 112 -8.58 3.92 -6.46
C THR A 112 -8.78 2.49 -5.99
N PRO A 113 -7.71 1.78 -5.59
CA PRO A 113 -7.83 0.39 -5.16
C PRO A 113 -8.52 0.32 -3.80
N SER A 114 -9.86 0.42 -3.79
CA SER A 114 -10.66 0.19 -2.58
C SER A 114 -10.61 -1.27 -2.10
N THR A 115 -10.04 -2.16 -2.93
CA THR A 115 -10.01 -3.61 -2.70
C THR A 115 -8.60 -4.15 -2.40
N PHE A 116 -7.55 -3.34 -2.45
CA PHE A 116 -6.21 -3.74 -2.04
C PHE A 116 -5.92 -3.43 -0.57
N ALA A 117 -6.94 -3.54 0.30
CA ALA A 117 -6.68 -3.81 1.70
C ALA A 117 -5.69 -4.98 1.78
N PRO A 118 -4.69 -4.96 2.68
CA PRO A 118 -3.80 -6.10 2.83
C PRO A 118 -4.67 -7.34 2.96
N VAL A 119 -4.58 -8.23 1.97
CA VAL A 119 -5.47 -9.39 1.89
C VAL A 119 -4.99 -10.34 2.95
N THR A 120 -5.52 -10.17 4.15
CA THR A 120 -5.20 -10.95 5.34
C THR A 120 -5.74 -12.38 5.27
N GLU A 121 -6.55 -12.70 4.27
CA GLU A 121 -7.26 -13.98 4.17
C GLU A 121 -6.98 -14.78 2.90
N ILE A 122 -5.94 -14.45 2.13
CA ILE A 122 -5.54 -15.30 1.00
C ILE A 122 -4.95 -16.61 1.55
N PRO A 123 -5.39 -17.78 1.04
CA PRO A 123 -4.74 -19.03 1.38
C PRO A 123 -3.25 -18.99 1.02
N VAL A 124 -2.41 -19.19 2.02
CA VAL A 124 -0.96 -19.18 1.79
C VAL A 124 -0.57 -20.48 1.06
N PRO A 125 0.17 -20.38 -0.05
CA PRO A 125 0.65 -21.56 -0.76
C PRO A 125 1.53 -22.45 0.12
N ALA A 126 1.46 -23.76 -0.11
CA ALA A 126 2.23 -24.74 0.64
C ALA A 126 3.76 -24.52 0.55
N GLU A 127 4.20 -23.96 -0.58
CA GLU A 127 5.60 -23.65 -0.92
C GLU A 127 6.07 -22.32 -0.31
N TYR A 128 5.22 -21.58 0.39
CA TYR A 128 5.61 -20.33 1.02
C TYR A 128 6.77 -20.54 2.00
N THR A 129 7.87 -19.85 1.80
CA THR A 129 9.05 -19.95 2.65
C THR A 129 8.91 -19.05 3.86
N MET A 130 8.93 -19.68 5.05
CA MET A 130 8.87 -18.99 6.34
C MET A 130 10.08 -18.10 6.57
N GLY A 131 9.85 -16.94 7.20
CA GLY A 131 10.92 -16.00 7.53
C GLY A 131 10.61 -15.14 8.74
N PRO A 132 11.62 -14.41 9.24
CA PRO A 132 11.46 -13.51 10.37
C PRO A 132 10.34 -12.49 10.17
N GLY A 133 9.46 -12.36 11.16
CA GLY A 133 8.30 -11.46 11.13
C GLY A 133 6.99 -12.11 10.69
N ASP A 134 7.00 -13.33 10.16
CA ASP A 134 5.77 -14.11 9.95
C ASP A 134 5.19 -14.55 11.30
N VAL A 135 3.87 -14.65 11.39
CA VAL A 135 3.19 -15.16 12.59
C VAL A 135 2.47 -16.46 12.27
N LEU A 136 2.81 -17.52 13.01
CA LEU A 136 2.09 -18.79 12.95
C LEU A 136 0.95 -18.82 13.96
N LYS A 137 -0.24 -19.22 13.51
CA LYS A 137 -1.37 -19.54 14.39
C LYS A 137 -1.50 -21.04 14.52
N VAL A 138 -1.28 -21.54 15.72
CA VAL A 138 -1.39 -22.97 16.03
C VAL A 138 -2.60 -23.16 16.93
N GLN A 139 -3.59 -23.88 16.41
CA GLN A 139 -4.74 -24.29 17.19
C GLN A 139 -4.57 -25.72 17.66
N LEU A 140 -4.55 -25.89 18.96
CA LEU A 140 -4.51 -27.19 19.62
C LEU A 140 -5.94 -27.60 19.99
N TRP A 141 -6.28 -28.90 19.82
CA TRP A 141 -7.57 -29.45 20.24
C TRP A 141 -7.43 -30.92 20.66
N GLY A 142 -8.36 -31.36 21.48
CA GLY A 142 -8.36 -32.70 22.10
C GLY A 142 -8.47 -32.59 23.61
N ASN A 143 -7.56 -33.23 24.34
CA ASN A 143 -7.51 -33.14 25.81
C ASN A 143 -7.18 -31.71 26.30
N GLN A 144 -6.54 -30.90 25.47
CA GLN A 144 -6.32 -29.45 25.68
C GLN A 144 -6.79 -28.71 24.49
N SER A 145 -7.43 -27.56 24.72
CA SER A 145 -7.84 -26.62 23.64
C SER A 145 -7.17 -25.28 23.89
N GLN A 146 -6.27 -24.89 23.00
CA GLN A 146 -5.53 -23.63 23.10
C GLN A 146 -5.22 -23.09 21.71
N GLN A 147 -5.26 -21.77 21.57
CA GLN A 147 -4.77 -21.09 20.39
C GLN A 147 -3.46 -20.36 20.75
N LEU A 148 -2.45 -20.59 19.94
CA LEU A 148 -1.13 -19.98 20.08
C LEU A 148 -0.84 -19.11 18.88
N GLU A 149 -0.34 -17.91 19.12
CA GLU A 149 0.24 -17.04 18.10
C GLU A 149 1.75 -16.99 18.30
N LEU A 150 2.48 -17.53 17.33
CA LEU A 150 3.91 -17.75 17.43
C LEU A 150 4.63 -16.91 16.38
N PRO A 151 5.13 -15.71 16.72
CA PRO A 151 5.91 -14.89 15.82
C PRO A 151 7.28 -15.53 15.55
N VAL A 152 7.69 -15.52 14.28
CA VAL A 152 9.02 -15.92 13.87
C VAL A 152 10.01 -14.82 14.25
N SER A 153 10.93 -15.15 15.14
CA SER A 153 11.96 -14.24 15.63
C SER A 153 12.97 -13.87 14.54
N ARG A 154 13.81 -12.85 14.78
CA ARG A 154 14.91 -12.50 13.89
C ARG A 154 15.92 -13.62 13.68
N GLY A 155 16.05 -14.52 14.65
CA GLY A 155 16.88 -15.74 14.56
C GLY A 155 16.24 -16.85 13.73
N GLY A 156 15.02 -16.64 13.20
CA GLY A 156 14.32 -17.65 12.40
C GLY A 156 13.65 -18.75 13.21
N THR A 157 13.44 -18.53 14.49
CA THR A 157 12.81 -19.49 15.42
C THR A 157 11.47 -18.97 15.89
N ILE A 158 10.57 -19.90 16.25
CA ILE A 158 9.37 -19.65 17.04
C ILE A 158 9.56 -20.17 18.46
N ASP A 159 9.01 -19.49 19.45
CA ASP A 159 9.04 -19.96 20.85
C ASP A 159 7.81 -20.83 21.10
N PHE A 160 8.02 -22.15 21.03
CA PHE A 160 6.94 -23.11 21.32
C PHE A 160 6.83 -23.36 22.82
N PRO A 161 5.62 -23.26 23.42
CA PRO A 161 5.45 -23.48 24.87
C PRO A 161 6.06 -24.81 25.34
N GLU A 162 6.67 -24.77 26.51
CA GLU A 162 7.29 -25.93 27.21
C GLU A 162 8.48 -26.60 26.46
N ARG A 163 8.73 -26.25 25.19
CA ARG A 163 9.84 -26.78 24.41
C ARG A 163 10.94 -25.75 24.15
N GLY A 164 10.58 -24.46 24.10
CA GLY A 164 11.51 -23.40 23.74
C GLY A 164 11.63 -23.18 22.22
N PRO A 165 12.75 -22.62 21.73
CA PRO A 165 12.90 -22.18 20.36
C PRO A 165 12.94 -23.35 19.36
N VAL A 166 12.11 -23.26 18.31
CA VAL A 166 12.04 -24.19 17.18
C VAL A 166 12.38 -23.43 15.90
N SER A 167 13.38 -23.90 15.14
CA SER A 167 13.78 -23.28 13.88
C SER A 167 12.76 -23.56 12.79
N VAL A 168 12.29 -22.49 12.14
CA VAL A 168 11.28 -22.53 11.06
C VAL A 168 11.66 -21.70 9.84
N ALA A 169 12.58 -20.75 9.98
CA ALA A 169 13.02 -19.92 8.85
C ALA A 169 13.71 -20.77 7.78
N GLY A 170 13.38 -20.50 6.52
CA GLY A 170 13.87 -21.24 5.37
C GLY A 170 13.11 -22.54 5.06
N LEU A 171 12.26 -23.00 5.97
CA LEU A 171 11.33 -24.11 5.70
C LEU A 171 10.13 -23.60 4.91
N THR A 172 9.50 -24.48 4.13
CA THR A 172 8.20 -24.18 3.53
C THR A 172 7.11 -24.22 4.60
N PHE A 173 5.99 -23.55 4.33
CA PHE A 173 4.83 -23.60 5.24
C PHE A 173 4.36 -25.03 5.46
N GLN A 174 4.37 -25.87 4.43
CA GLN A 174 4.05 -27.29 4.54
C GLN A 174 5.01 -28.01 5.51
N GLN A 175 6.33 -27.84 5.33
CA GLN A 175 7.33 -28.45 6.22
C GLN A 175 7.19 -27.97 7.67
N THR A 176 6.94 -26.68 7.85
CA THR A 176 6.70 -26.09 9.18
C THR A 176 5.46 -26.68 9.84
N ARG A 177 4.38 -26.83 9.08
CA ARG A 177 3.12 -27.45 9.55
C ARG A 177 3.34 -28.88 10.02
N ASP A 178 4.05 -29.67 9.21
CA ASP A 178 4.32 -31.07 9.50
C ASP A 178 5.26 -31.20 10.72
N GLN A 179 6.27 -30.34 10.83
CA GLN A 179 7.17 -30.30 11.98
C GLN A 179 6.42 -29.98 13.27
N ILE A 180 5.55 -28.95 13.27
CA ILE A 180 4.75 -28.59 14.45
C ILE A 180 3.77 -29.69 14.83
N ALA A 181 3.11 -30.31 13.83
CA ALA A 181 2.21 -31.42 14.09
C ALA A 181 2.93 -32.62 14.76
N GLN A 182 4.14 -32.95 14.30
CA GLN A 182 4.97 -33.99 14.91
C GLN A 182 5.40 -33.62 16.34
N LEU A 183 5.78 -32.37 16.58
CA LEU A 183 6.14 -31.88 17.92
C LEU A 183 4.99 -32.00 18.91
N VAL A 184 3.78 -31.56 18.48
CA VAL A 184 2.58 -31.65 19.31
C VAL A 184 2.22 -33.11 19.60
N ALA A 185 2.26 -33.99 18.61
CA ALA A 185 1.98 -35.41 18.78
C ALA A 185 2.98 -36.12 19.72
N ALA A 186 4.23 -35.68 19.74
CA ALA A 186 5.27 -36.24 20.62
C ALA A 186 5.18 -35.74 22.07
N GLN A 187 4.72 -34.50 22.27
CA GLN A 187 4.74 -33.83 23.58
C GLN A 187 3.39 -33.91 24.29
N TYR A 188 2.28 -33.87 23.58
CA TYR A 188 0.94 -33.80 24.15
C TYR A 188 0.11 -35.02 23.78
N ILE A 189 -0.17 -35.88 24.75
CA ILE A 189 -0.96 -37.10 24.54
C ILE A 189 -2.43 -36.74 24.31
N GLY A 190 -2.98 -37.16 23.17
CA GLY A 190 -4.39 -36.92 22.82
C GLY A 190 -4.71 -35.51 22.36
N VAL A 191 -3.71 -34.71 21.97
CA VAL A 191 -3.85 -33.39 21.40
C VAL A 191 -3.46 -33.42 19.93
N LYS A 192 -4.21 -32.72 19.09
CA LYS A 192 -3.94 -32.47 17.68
C LYS A 192 -3.69 -30.99 17.45
N ALA A 193 -2.91 -30.66 16.42
CA ALA A 193 -2.62 -29.29 16.03
C ALA A 193 -3.12 -29.00 14.61
N ALA A 194 -3.77 -27.86 14.40
CA ALA A 194 -3.90 -27.22 13.11
C ALA A 194 -2.98 -25.99 13.07
N VAL A 195 -2.21 -25.88 12.01
CA VAL A 195 -1.28 -24.77 11.81
C VAL A 195 -1.75 -23.96 10.62
N SER A 196 -1.95 -22.68 10.84
CA SER A 196 -2.24 -21.69 9.82
C SER A 196 -1.27 -20.52 9.93
N LEU A 197 -1.14 -19.72 8.89
CA LEU A 197 -0.43 -18.46 8.96
C LEU A 197 -1.40 -17.37 9.41
N GLY A 198 -0.92 -16.54 10.33
CA GLY A 198 -1.59 -15.31 10.75
C GLY A 198 -1.11 -14.14 9.93
N GLU A 199 -0.48 -13.17 10.58
CA GLU A 199 0.11 -12.03 9.88
C GLU A 199 1.37 -12.44 9.13
N LEU A 200 1.48 -11.94 7.90
CA LEU A 200 2.66 -12.13 7.07
C LEU A 200 3.63 -10.97 7.26
N ARG A 201 4.90 -11.26 7.16
CA ARG A 201 5.93 -10.22 7.20
C ARG A 201 5.75 -9.22 6.06
N SER A 202 6.09 -7.97 6.32
CA SER A 202 6.24 -6.95 5.29
C SER A 202 7.65 -7.00 4.69
N VAL A 203 7.72 -6.86 3.37
CA VAL A 203 8.97 -6.71 2.62
C VAL A 203 9.04 -5.32 2.01
N ARG A 204 10.23 -4.70 2.05
CA ARG A 204 10.46 -3.43 1.40
C ARG A 204 10.91 -3.67 -0.03
N VAL A 205 10.20 -3.07 -0.98
CA VAL A 205 10.50 -3.11 -2.41
C VAL A 205 10.62 -1.69 -2.96
N PHE A 206 11.22 -1.55 -4.13
CA PHE A 206 11.36 -0.26 -4.79
C PHE A 206 10.58 -0.27 -6.11
N VAL A 207 9.79 0.76 -6.36
CA VAL A 207 9.15 0.99 -7.65
C VAL A 207 9.76 2.26 -8.23
N LEU A 208 10.45 2.14 -9.36
CA LEU A 208 11.28 3.20 -9.91
C LEU A 208 11.02 3.40 -11.42
N GLY A 209 11.54 4.49 -11.96
CA GLY A 209 11.35 4.88 -13.37
C GLY A 209 10.05 5.64 -13.56
N GLU A 210 9.30 5.30 -14.60
CA GLU A 210 8.05 5.99 -14.99
C GLU A 210 6.82 5.54 -14.19
N ALA A 211 6.99 5.16 -12.92
CA ALA A 211 5.87 4.97 -11.99
C ALA A 211 5.17 6.31 -11.70
N ARG A 212 3.88 6.27 -11.34
CA ARG A 212 3.13 7.48 -10.96
C ARG A 212 3.77 8.11 -9.71
N THR A 213 4.03 7.32 -8.69
CA THR A 213 4.75 7.71 -7.48
C THR A 213 5.95 6.79 -7.28
N PRO A 214 7.14 7.14 -7.86
CA PRO A 214 8.33 6.33 -7.65
C PRO A 214 8.80 6.44 -6.19
N GLY A 215 9.22 5.30 -5.61
CA GLY A 215 9.67 5.27 -4.23
C GLY A 215 9.89 3.88 -3.67
N SER A 216 10.05 3.80 -2.34
CA SER A 216 10.12 2.53 -1.61
C SER A 216 8.79 2.24 -0.94
N TYR A 217 8.33 1.00 -1.05
CA TYR A 217 7.04 0.54 -0.54
C TYR A 217 7.21 -0.66 0.37
N ASN A 218 6.44 -0.71 1.45
CA ASN A 218 6.31 -1.90 2.27
C ASN A 218 5.07 -2.66 1.82
N VAL A 219 5.27 -3.85 1.31
CA VAL A 219 4.21 -4.73 0.82
C VAL A 219 4.26 -6.07 1.55
N SER A 220 3.18 -6.84 1.50
CA SER A 220 3.18 -8.20 2.07
C SER A 220 4.19 -9.09 1.34
N SER A 221 4.75 -10.06 2.03
CA SER A 221 5.66 -11.07 1.45
C SER A 221 5.02 -11.95 0.37
N LEU A 222 3.70 -11.90 0.22
CA LEU A 222 2.98 -12.55 -0.89
C LEU A 222 2.69 -11.62 -2.06
N SER A 223 3.02 -10.34 -1.94
CA SER A 223 2.75 -9.36 -2.99
C SER A 223 3.57 -9.64 -4.25
N THR A 224 2.94 -9.38 -5.38
CA THR A 224 3.51 -9.54 -6.71
C THR A 224 3.91 -8.19 -7.30
N ILE A 225 4.48 -8.20 -8.51
CA ILE A 225 4.85 -6.99 -9.26
C ILE A 225 3.61 -6.12 -9.48
N ILE A 226 2.49 -6.72 -9.89
CA ILE A 226 1.22 -6.01 -10.12
C ILE A 226 0.73 -5.34 -8.84
N ASN A 227 0.82 -6.00 -7.68
CA ASN A 227 0.45 -5.39 -6.41
C ASN A 227 1.30 -4.15 -6.10
N ALA A 228 2.61 -4.20 -6.34
CA ALA A 228 3.51 -3.06 -6.14
C ALA A 228 3.18 -1.91 -7.09
N LEU A 229 2.82 -2.21 -8.35
CA LEU A 229 2.37 -1.20 -9.30
C LEU A 229 1.09 -0.51 -8.82
N TYR A 230 0.11 -1.25 -8.32
CA TYR A 230 -1.10 -0.65 -7.76
C TYR A 230 -0.81 0.24 -6.55
N VAL A 231 0.03 -0.21 -5.62
CA VAL A 231 0.39 0.56 -4.41
C VAL A 231 1.13 1.86 -4.78
N SER A 232 1.93 1.84 -5.87
CA SER A 232 2.61 3.04 -6.40
C SER A 232 1.71 3.97 -7.21
N GLY A 233 0.41 3.65 -7.32
CA GLY A 233 -0.57 4.42 -8.12
C GLY A 233 -0.52 4.13 -9.61
N GLY A 234 0.25 3.11 -10.05
CA GLY A 234 0.36 2.67 -11.43
C GLY A 234 1.49 3.32 -12.22
N ILE A 235 1.35 3.26 -13.52
CA ILE A 235 2.36 3.69 -14.49
C ILE A 235 1.92 5.00 -15.15
N LYS A 236 2.87 5.92 -15.35
CA LYS A 236 2.63 7.14 -16.12
C LYS A 236 2.43 6.82 -17.61
N ARG A 237 1.73 7.69 -18.34
CA ARG A 237 1.57 7.56 -19.81
C ARG A 237 2.91 7.60 -20.58
N THR A 238 4.00 7.98 -19.92
CA THR A 238 5.38 7.98 -20.43
C THR A 238 6.14 6.68 -20.14
N GLY A 239 5.57 5.80 -19.33
CA GLY A 239 6.17 4.51 -18.96
C GLY A 239 5.67 3.37 -19.82
N SER A 240 6.48 2.34 -20.02
CA SER A 240 6.13 1.15 -20.76
C SER A 240 5.20 0.24 -19.96
N LEU A 241 4.12 -0.25 -20.58
CA LEU A 241 3.28 -1.32 -20.05
C LEU A 241 3.78 -2.71 -20.47
N ARG A 242 4.59 -2.79 -21.55
CA ARG A 242 5.07 -4.05 -22.11
C ARG A 242 6.44 -4.48 -21.57
N ASN A 243 7.16 -3.59 -20.86
CA ASN A 243 8.52 -3.88 -20.41
C ASN A 243 8.71 -3.48 -18.94
N VAL A 244 7.88 -3.98 -18.05
CA VAL A 244 8.06 -3.77 -16.61
C VAL A 244 9.13 -4.74 -16.11
N GLN A 245 10.29 -4.22 -15.72
CA GLN A 245 11.45 -5.01 -15.35
C GLN A 245 11.46 -5.34 -13.85
N HIS A 246 11.55 -6.61 -13.52
CA HIS A 246 11.82 -7.09 -12.17
C HIS A 246 13.32 -7.31 -11.99
N LYS A 247 13.92 -6.57 -11.05
CA LYS A 247 15.35 -6.67 -10.75
C LYS A 247 15.58 -7.06 -9.30
N ARG A 248 16.56 -7.94 -9.10
CA ARG A 248 17.02 -8.38 -7.77
C ARG A 248 18.53 -8.32 -7.73
N ASP A 249 19.10 -7.72 -6.69
CA ASP A 249 20.56 -7.53 -6.55
C ASP A 249 21.22 -6.92 -7.80
N GLY A 250 20.52 -5.96 -8.43
CA GLY A 250 20.96 -5.26 -9.63
C GLY A 250 20.85 -6.08 -10.94
N LYS A 251 20.39 -7.33 -10.89
CA LYS A 251 20.20 -8.19 -12.07
C LYS A 251 18.75 -8.23 -12.49
N LEU A 252 18.51 -8.29 -13.79
CA LEU A 252 17.20 -8.53 -14.36
C LEU A 252 16.81 -10.00 -14.08
N ILE A 253 15.69 -10.19 -13.37
CA ILE A 253 15.12 -11.51 -13.04
C ILE A 253 14.04 -11.90 -14.06
N GLY A 254 13.23 -10.94 -14.46
CA GLY A 254 12.14 -11.14 -15.42
C GLY A 254 11.59 -9.82 -15.91
N THR A 255 10.72 -9.91 -16.89
CA THR A 255 9.99 -8.78 -17.47
C THR A 255 8.51 -9.14 -17.45
N LEU A 256 7.67 -8.21 -17.04
CA LEU A 256 6.22 -8.38 -17.07
C LEU A 256 5.66 -7.53 -18.21
N ASP A 257 4.94 -8.17 -19.14
CA ASP A 257 4.10 -7.52 -20.14
C ASP A 257 2.67 -7.42 -19.62
N LEU A 258 2.21 -6.18 -19.35
CA LEU A 258 0.83 -5.97 -18.90
C LEU A 258 -0.19 -6.13 -20.03
N TYR A 259 0.23 -6.21 -21.28
CA TYR A 259 -0.68 -6.51 -22.38
C TYR A 259 -1.16 -7.96 -22.32
N ASP A 260 -0.30 -8.91 -21.97
CA ASP A 260 -0.67 -10.32 -21.79
C ASP A 260 -1.72 -10.45 -20.68
N LEU A 261 -1.55 -9.71 -19.57
CA LEU A 261 -2.55 -9.63 -18.53
C LEU A 261 -3.88 -9.03 -19.04
N LEU A 262 -3.82 -7.91 -19.79
CA LEU A 262 -5.01 -7.15 -20.19
C LEU A 262 -5.78 -7.82 -21.33
N LEU A 263 -5.09 -8.49 -22.23
CA LEU A 263 -5.66 -9.06 -23.45
C LEU A 263 -5.99 -10.55 -23.30
N GLU A 264 -5.14 -11.29 -22.59
CA GLU A 264 -5.20 -12.75 -22.47
C GLU A 264 -5.54 -13.20 -21.05
N GLY A 265 -5.39 -12.33 -20.05
CA GLY A 265 -5.57 -12.68 -18.64
C GLY A 265 -4.39 -13.49 -18.09
N ASP A 266 -3.25 -13.49 -18.79
CA ASP A 266 -2.06 -14.22 -18.35
C ASP A 266 -1.37 -13.48 -17.22
N THR A 267 -1.12 -14.19 -16.13
CA THR A 267 -0.41 -13.72 -14.93
C THR A 267 0.87 -14.50 -14.67
N SER A 268 1.32 -15.32 -15.61
CA SER A 268 2.46 -16.23 -15.42
C SER A 268 3.76 -15.48 -15.11
N GLU A 269 3.92 -14.27 -15.65
CA GLU A 269 5.09 -13.41 -15.42
C GLU A 269 4.98 -12.51 -14.18
N ASP A 270 3.81 -12.51 -13.50
CA ASP A 270 3.61 -11.73 -12.28
C ASP A 270 4.32 -12.37 -11.07
N ALA A 271 5.61 -12.20 -11.00
CA ALA A 271 6.46 -12.79 -9.99
C ALA A 271 6.23 -12.19 -8.60
N ARG A 272 6.40 -13.03 -7.57
CA ARG A 272 6.39 -12.58 -6.16
C ARG A 272 7.65 -11.79 -5.83
N LEU A 273 7.44 -10.71 -5.09
CA LEU A 273 8.49 -9.81 -4.68
C LEU A 273 9.18 -10.28 -3.39
N GLN A 274 10.47 -10.01 -3.31
CA GLN A 274 11.29 -10.22 -2.12
C GLN A 274 11.84 -8.88 -1.60
N ALA A 275 12.32 -8.90 -0.36
CA ALA A 275 12.93 -7.72 0.22
C ALA A 275 14.13 -7.23 -0.60
N GLY A 276 14.13 -5.96 -0.98
CA GLY A 276 15.16 -5.34 -1.80
C GLY A 276 14.93 -5.40 -3.30
N ASP A 277 13.87 -6.08 -3.77
CA ASP A 277 13.52 -6.11 -5.19
C ASP A 277 13.18 -4.73 -5.73
N VAL A 278 13.50 -4.53 -7.00
CA VAL A 278 13.22 -3.31 -7.75
C VAL A 278 12.29 -3.64 -8.92
N VAL A 279 11.12 -3.01 -8.92
CA VAL A 279 10.23 -2.94 -10.08
C VAL A 279 10.59 -1.68 -10.85
N PHE A 280 11.22 -1.81 -11.99
CA PHE A 280 11.68 -0.69 -12.80
C PHE A 280 10.83 -0.56 -14.06
N ILE A 281 10.26 0.62 -14.24
CA ILE A 281 9.40 0.95 -15.37
C ILE A 281 10.21 1.86 -16.32
N PRO A 282 10.66 1.37 -17.47
CA PRO A 282 11.36 2.19 -18.45
C PRO A 282 10.39 3.12 -19.17
N ALA A 283 10.95 4.06 -19.94
CA ALA A 283 10.16 4.88 -20.83
C ALA A 283 9.45 4.02 -21.89
N VAL A 284 8.25 4.45 -22.29
CA VAL A 284 7.43 3.78 -23.28
C VAL A 284 8.16 3.65 -24.62
N GLY A 285 8.01 2.51 -25.27
CA GLY A 285 8.53 2.22 -26.58
C GLY A 285 7.79 2.93 -27.73
N PRO A 286 8.03 2.51 -28.97
CA PRO A 286 7.30 3.00 -30.13
C PRO A 286 5.81 2.73 -29.97
N ARG A 287 4.94 3.70 -30.36
CA ARG A 287 3.49 3.54 -30.32
C ARG A 287 2.87 3.75 -31.70
N VAL A 288 1.84 2.96 -31.99
CA VAL A 288 1.06 3.02 -33.21
C VAL A 288 -0.41 3.28 -32.85
N GLY A 289 -1.02 4.26 -33.53
CA GLY A 289 -2.45 4.52 -33.40
C GLY A 289 -3.24 3.62 -34.33
N ILE A 290 -4.23 2.93 -33.80
CA ILE A 290 -5.18 2.14 -34.57
C ILE A 290 -6.55 2.76 -34.39
N ASP A 291 -7.19 3.14 -35.50
CA ASP A 291 -8.47 3.80 -35.55
C ASP A 291 -9.34 3.22 -36.68
N GLY A 292 -10.63 3.45 -36.63
CA GLY A 292 -11.59 3.00 -37.66
C GLY A 292 -12.40 1.78 -37.22
N GLU A 293 -12.56 0.82 -38.11
CA GLU A 293 -13.45 -0.35 -37.90
C GLU A 293 -12.76 -1.46 -37.09
N VAL A 294 -12.30 -1.11 -35.89
CA VAL A 294 -11.71 -2.05 -34.92
C VAL A 294 -12.50 -2.00 -33.60
N TYR A 295 -12.42 -3.06 -32.81
CA TYR A 295 -13.18 -3.13 -31.56
C TYR A 295 -12.61 -2.17 -30.46
N ARG A 296 -11.29 -1.94 -30.47
CA ARG A 296 -10.61 -1.10 -29.45
C ARG A 296 -9.68 -0.10 -30.13
N PRO A 297 -10.22 1.03 -30.64
CA PRO A 297 -9.38 2.08 -31.20
C PRO A 297 -8.55 2.74 -30.07
N ALA A 298 -7.21 2.71 -30.19
CA ALA A 298 -6.27 3.21 -29.18
C ALA A 298 -4.87 3.42 -29.76
N LEU A 299 -3.97 3.96 -28.91
CA LEU A 299 -2.53 3.97 -29.15
C LEU A 299 -1.89 2.77 -28.47
N TYR A 300 -1.36 1.86 -29.25
CA TYR A 300 -0.71 0.64 -28.76
C TYR A 300 0.81 0.79 -28.74
N GLU A 301 1.45 0.37 -27.64
CA GLU A 301 2.89 0.19 -27.59
C GLU A 301 3.24 -1.07 -28.36
N ILE A 302 4.20 -0.97 -29.28
CA ILE A 302 4.59 -2.08 -30.14
C ILE A 302 6.02 -2.52 -29.85
N GLU A 303 6.28 -3.79 -30.10
CA GLU A 303 7.61 -4.38 -30.08
C GLU A 303 8.26 -4.32 -31.46
N GLN A 304 9.58 -4.63 -31.49
CA GLN A 304 10.27 -4.72 -32.76
C GLN A 304 9.82 -5.96 -33.51
N GLY A 305 9.31 -5.74 -34.72
CA GLY A 305 8.85 -6.84 -35.57
C GLY A 305 7.34 -7.08 -35.55
N THR A 306 6.58 -6.33 -34.72
CA THR A 306 5.12 -6.38 -34.73
C THR A 306 4.58 -6.13 -36.14
N ASP A 307 3.81 -7.08 -36.68
CA ASP A 307 3.20 -6.97 -37.98
C ASP A 307 1.78 -6.37 -37.94
N LEU A 308 1.20 -6.15 -39.12
CA LEU A 308 -0.14 -5.56 -39.21
C LEU A 308 -1.24 -6.47 -38.66
N GLN A 309 -1.08 -7.77 -38.77
CA GLN A 309 -2.06 -8.73 -38.27
C GLN A 309 -2.09 -8.70 -36.73
N GLU A 310 -0.93 -8.76 -36.12
CA GLU A 310 -0.76 -8.63 -34.66
C GLU A 310 -1.33 -7.32 -34.13
N LEU A 311 -1.11 -6.20 -34.84
CA LEU A 311 -1.70 -4.90 -34.50
C LEU A 311 -3.25 -4.93 -34.52
N VAL A 312 -3.85 -5.61 -35.49
CA VAL A 312 -5.30 -5.77 -35.56
C VAL A 312 -5.81 -6.66 -34.42
N GLU A 313 -5.05 -7.71 -34.05
CA GLU A 313 -5.38 -8.60 -32.93
C GLU A 313 -5.32 -7.84 -31.60
N LEU A 314 -4.28 -7.00 -31.37
CA LEU A 314 -4.21 -6.10 -30.22
C LEU A 314 -5.45 -5.18 -30.12
N ALA A 315 -5.95 -4.70 -31.26
CA ALA A 315 -7.16 -3.88 -31.32
C ALA A 315 -8.47 -4.69 -31.18
N GLY A 316 -8.37 -6.00 -30.95
CA GLY A 316 -9.52 -6.90 -30.76
C GLY A 316 -10.15 -7.38 -32.07
N GLY A 317 -9.47 -7.19 -33.20
CA GLY A 317 -9.96 -7.54 -34.53
C GLY A 317 -10.79 -6.45 -35.19
N LEU A 318 -11.25 -6.76 -36.42
CA LEU A 318 -12.07 -5.85 -37.22
C LEU A 318 -13.56 -6.00 -36.84
N THR A 319 -14.27 -4.89 -36.73
CA THR A 319 -15.72 -4.91 -36.53
C THR A 319 -16.44 -5.35 -37.80
N PRO A 320 -17.44 -6.27 -37.71
CA PRO A 320 -18.21 -6.69 -38.88
C PRO A 320 -19.11 -5.52 -39.35
N ARG A 321 -18.70 -4.82 -40.40
CA ARG A 321 -19.58 -3.87 -41.06
C ARG A 321 -20.66 -4.62 -41.83
N ARG A 322 -21.93 -4.33 -41.60
CA ARG A 322 -22.99 -4.66 -42.56
C ARG A 322 -22.75 -3.90 -43.86
N THR A 323 -21.97 -4.45 -44.75
CA THR A 323 -21.83 -3.89 -46.11
C THR A 323 -23.12 -4.09 -46.90
N PRO A 324 -23.83 -3.03 -47.37
CA PRO A 324 -24.69 -3.24 -48.50
C PRO A 324 -23.75 -3.52 -49.69
N LYS A 325 -24.05 -4.62 -50.37
CA LYS A 325 -23.37 -5.19 -51.54
C LYS A 325 -22.42 -4.20 -52.26
N LEU A 326 -21.18 -4.63 -52.44
CA LEU A 326 -20.19 -4.10 -53.36
C LEU A 326 -19.68 -2.67 -53.09
N GLN A 327 -18.75 -2.53 -52.16
CA GLN A 327 -17.62 -1.63 -52.38
C GLN A 327 -16.35 -2.37 -51.95
N ARG A 328 -15.36 -2.34 -52.83
CA ARG A 328 -14.04 -2.96 -52.77
C ARG A 328 -13.35 -2.66 -51.46
N LEU A 329 -12.57 -3.64 -50.99
CA LEU A 329 -11.50 -3.48 -50.00
C LEU A 329 -10.68 -2.22 -50.24
N SER A 330 -11.07 -1.12 -49.66
CA SER A 330 -10.30 0.13 -49.59
C SER A 330 -10.50 0.85 -48.25
N ALA A 331 -11.04 0.16 -47.22
CA ALA A 331 -10.97 0.62 -45.86
C ALA A 331 -9.66 0.13 -45.27
N LEU A 332 -8.57 0.49 -45.91
CA LEU A 332 -7.25 0.40 -45.26
C LEU A 332 -7.26 1.40 -44.13
N THR A 333 -7.30 0.86 -42.92
CA THR A 333 -6.90 1.43 -41.66
C THR A 333 -5.89 2.55 -41.91
N ARG A 334 -6.21 3.78 -41.54
CA ARG A 334 -5.20 4.84 -41.50
C ARG A 334 -4.28 4.53 -40.35
N ILE A 335 -3.20 3.83 -40.63
CA ILE A 335 -2.09 3.67 -39.73
C ILE A 335 -1.34 4.99 -39.71
N SER A 336 -1.62 5.83 -38.72
CA SER A 336 -0.87 7.04 -38.50
C SER A 336 0.36 6.70 -37.70
N CYS A 337 1.45 6.38 -38.37
CA CYS A 337 2.75 6.16 -37.79
C CYS A 337 3.32 7.51 -37.31
N ALA A 338 3.16 7.82 -36.03
CA ALA A 338 3.84 8.95 -35.41
C ALA A 338 5.30 8.59 -35.07
N LEU A 339 6.06 8.21 -36.07
CA LEU A 339 7.50 8.17 -35.98
C LEU A 339 8.01 9.60 -35.96
N SER A 340 8.27 10.15 -34.78
CA SER A 340 9.03 11.37 -34.62
C SER A 340 10.50 11.06 -34.94
N PRO A 341 11.08 11.56 -36.06
CA PRO A 341 12.51 11.37 -36.30
C PRO A 341 13.26 12.22 -35.28
N LYS A 342 13.97 11.59 -34.36
CA LYS A 342 15.06 12.27 -33.65
C LYS A 342 16.09 12.67 -34.71
N ARG A 343 16.19 13.95 -35.02
CA ARG A 343 17.37 14.51 -35.67
C ARG A 343 18.50 14.50 -34.64
N ILE A 344 19.59 13.91 -35.05
CA ILE A 344 20.92 13.97 -34.44
C ILE A 344 21.42 15.42 -34.45
#